data_b0190b04c3bf7a19eb5c38c8f666863a
#
_entry.id   b0190b04c3bf7a19eb5c38c8f666863a
#
_cell.length_a   1.000
_cell.length_b   1.000
_cell.length_c   1.000
_cell.angle_alpha   90.00
_cell.angle_beta   90.00
_cell.angle_gamma   90.00
#
_symmetry.space_group_name_H-M   'P 1'
#
loop_
_entity.id
_entity.type
_entity.pdbx_description
1 polymer ?
#
loop_
_entity_poly.entity_id
_entity_poly.type
_entity_poly.pdbx_seq_one_letter_code
_entity_poly.pdbx_strand_id
1 'polypeptide(L)'
;MDKIIGKVAALGVPGLILISAIGATGFAGGAALTTALAALGPGGMIGGIATLGVIGLISEGIAEFGFDAVFTAVVKELYKRGETKKSILKKIEKYPVSKDLKRKLKESVEKASTERRGR
;
A
#
# COMPACT_ATOMS: atom_id res chain seq x y z
N MET A 1 -15.20 3.63 -0.52
CA MET A 1 -13.99 3.04 -1.10
C MET A 1 -13.25 4.00 -2.06
N ASP A 2 -13.95 4.65 -2.97
CA ASP A 2 -13.30 5.53 -3.96
C ASP A 2 -12.43 6.63 -3.33
N LYS A 3 -12.90 7.23 -2.26
CA LYS A 3 -12.16 8.30 -1.60
C LYS A 3 -10.85 7.78 -1.00
N ILE A 4 -10.92 6.61 -0.38
CA ILE A 4 -9.74 5.97 0.18
C ILE A 4 -8.74 5.66 -0.93
N ILE A 5 -9.23 5.02 -1.99
CA ILE A 5 -8.38 4.62 -3.10
C ILE A 5 -7.70 5.81 -3.76
N GLY A 6 -8.45 6.90 -3.98
CA GLY A 6 -7.88 8.09 -4.60
C GLY A 6 -6.75 8.69 -3.78
N LYS A 7 -6.94 8.79 -2.47
CA LYS A 7 -5.92 9.38 -1.60
C LYS A 7 -4.70 8.49 -1.46
N VAL A 8 -4.90 7.19 -1.35
CA VAL A 8 -3.78 6.25 -1.23
C VAL A 8 -2.99 6.18 -2.54
N ALA A 9 -3.69 6.11 -3.66
CA ALA A 9 -3.02 6.05 -4.96
C ALA A 9 -2.25 7.33 -5.28
N ALA A 10 -2.65 8.45 -4.71
CA ALA A 10 -1.93 9.70 -4.89
C ALA A 10 -0.51 9.62 -4.33
N LEU A 11 -0.27 8.73 -3.37
CA LEU A 11 1.07 8.51 -2.84
C LEU A 11 1.93 7.64 -3.76
N GLY A 12 1.31 6.97 -4.72
CA GLY A 12 2.03 6.05 -5.59
C GLY A 12 2.38 4.75 -4.91
N VAL A 13 3.53 4.19 -5.27
CA VAL A 13 3.99 2.92 -4.68
C VAL A 13 4.10 2.99 -3.15
N PRO A 14 4.54 4.12 -2.54
CA PRO A 14 4.50 4.22 -1.08
C PRO A 14 3.13 3.91 -0.47
N GLY A 15 2.05 4.20 -1.18
CA GLY A 15 0.72 3.84 -0.72
C GLY A 15 0.53 2.34 -0.57
N LEU A 16 1.05 1.56 -1.53
CA LEU A 16 1.01 0.11 -1.44
C LEU A 16 1.84 -0.41 -0.27
N ILE A 17 2.98 0.23 -0.02
CA ILE A 17 3.84 -0.15 1.09
C ILE A 17 3.12 0.06 2.41
N LEU A 18 2.41 1.18 2.55
CA LEU A 18 1.64 1.46 3.75
C LEU A 18 0.53 0.43 3.95
N ILE A 19 -0.18 0.08 2.90
CA ILE A 19 -1.25 -0.92 2.99
C ILE A 19 -0.68 -2.25 3.50
N SER A 20 0.43 -2.69 2.93
CA SER A 20 1.04 -3.96 3.32
C SER A 20 1.55 -3.92 4.74
N ALA A 21 2.17 -2.81 5.16
CA ALA A 21 2.68 -2.69 6.52
C ALA A 21 1.54 -2.74 7.54
N ILE A 22 0.46 -2.02 7.27
CA ILE A 22 -0.70 -1.99 8.17
C ILE A 22 -1.36 -3.36 8.22
N GLY A 23 -1.52 -4.00 7.05
CA GLY A 23 -2.13 -5.32 6.99
C GLY A 23 -1.33 -6.36 7.71
N ALA A 24 0.00 -6.28 7.65
CA ALA A 24 0.87 -7.24 8.32
C ALA A 24 0.83 -7.11 9.84
N THR A 25 0.55 -5.91 10.36
CA THR A 25 0.53 -5.69 11.81
C THR A 25 -0.84 -5.97 12.45
N GLY A 26 -1.88 -6.13 11.63
CA GLY A 26 -3.21 -6.42 12.14
C GLY A 26 -3.88 -5.28 12.89
N PHE A 27 -3.51 -4.05 12.62
CA PHE A 27 -4.15 -2.86 13.19
C PHE A 27 -3.99 -2.68 14.68
N ALA A 28 -2.82 -2.87 15.17
CA ALA A 28 -2.58 -2.67 16.60
C ALA A 28 -2.40 -1.19 16.95
N GLY A 29 -3.26 -0.32 16.46
CA GLY A 29 -3.24 1.09 16.79
C GLY A 29 -1.88 1.75 16.57
N GLY A 30 -1.27 2.23 17.64
CA GLY A 30 0.03 2.90 17.55
C GLY A 30 1.13 2.03 16.96
N ALA A 31 1.06 0.71 17.19
CA ALA A 31 2.04 -0.21 16.63
C ALA A 31 1.93 -0.27 15.11
N ALA A 32 0.71 -0.27 14.59
CA ALA A 32 0.50 -0.26 13.14
C ALA A 32 1.06 1.02 12.53
N LEU A 33 0.83 2.14 13.16
CA LEU A 33 1.34 3.43 12.71
C LEU A 33 2.87 3.43 12.70
N THR A 34 3.47 3.01 13.80
CA THR A 34 4.93 2.98 13.91
C THR A 34 5.55 2.05 12.86
N THR A 35 4.95 0.88 12.68
CA THR A 35 5.44 -0.08 11.70
C THR A 35 5.34 0.46 10.28
N ALA A 36 4.21 1.11 9.97
CA ALA A 36 4.00 1.67 8.64
C ALA A 36 5.02 2.78 8.34
N LEU A 37 5.26 3.65 9.31
CA LEU A 37 6.25 4.72 9.12
C LEU A 37 7.66 4.16 8.98
N ALA A 38 7.99 3.16 9.78
CA ALA A 38 9.30 2.51 9.70
C ALA A 38 9.51 1.83 8.35
N ALA A 39 8.45 1.27 7.78
CA ALA A 39 8.53 0.60 6.50
C ALA A 39 8.90 1.54 5.36
N LEU A 40 8.60 2.82 5.50
CA LEU A 40 8.95 3.81 4.49
C LEU A 40 10.42 4.25 4.57
N GLY A 41 11.08 3.93 5.67
CA GLY A 41 12.48 4.27 5.85
C GLY A 41 12.70 5.73 6.25
N PRO A 42 13.97 6.16 6.37
CA PRO A 42 14.31 7.50 6.87
C PRO A 42 13.73 8.63 6.02
N GLY A 43 13.58 8.44 4.73
CA GLY A 43 13.04 9.47 3.87
C GLY A 43 11.55 9.32 3.61
N GLY A 44 10.90 8.43 4.34
CA GLY A 44 9.55 8.03 4.03
C GLY A 44 8.42 8.84 4.62
N MET A 45 8.73 9.89 5.36
CA MET A 45 7.70 10.74 5.96
C MET A 45 7.12 11.69 4.91
N ILE A 46 6.55 11.10 3.89
CA ILE A 46 6.00 11.86 2.78
C ILE A 46 4.75 12.60 3.22
N GLY A 47 4.82 13.91 3.21
CA GLY A 47 3.67 14.72 3.53
C GLY A 47 3.27 14.77 4.99
N GLY A 48 4.05 14.18 5.89
CA GLY A 48 3.81 14.28 7.33
C GLY A 48 2.37 14.02 7.74
N ILE A 49 1.63 15.06 8.04
CA ILE A 49 0.24 14.95 8.50
C ILE A 49 -0.64 14.23 7.48
N ALA A 50 -0.40 14.47 6.19
CA ALA A 50 -1.17 13.80 5.15
C ALA A 50 -0.96 12.28 5.20
N THR A 51 0.27 11.85 5.51
CA THR A 51 0.56 10.43 5.65
C THR A 51 -0.21 9.82 6.81
N LEU A 52 -0.28 10.53 7.94
CA LEU A 52 -1.04 10.05 9.10
C LEU A 52 -2.52 9.90 8.76
N GLY A 53 -3.08 10.87 8.04
CA GLY A 53 -4.47 10.78 7.60
C GLY A 53 -4.71 9.60 6.69
N VAL A 54 -3.77 9.34 5.79
CA VAL A 54 -3.88 8.21 4.87
C VAL A 54 -3.81 6.88 5.62
N ILE A 55 -2.95 6.79 6.65
CA ILE A 55 -2.87 5.57 7.46
C ILE A 55 -4.21 5.26 8.10
N GLY A 56 -4.89 6.28 8.64
CA GLY A 56 -6.22 6.11 9.20
C GLY A 56 -7.22 5.61 8.18
N LEU A 57 -7.20 6.16 6.99
CA LEU A 57 -8.08 5.73 5.90
C LEU A 57 -7.80 4.30 5.48
N ILE A 58 -6.54 3.91 5.40
CA ILE A 58 -6.17 2.55 5.04
C ILE A 58 -6.67 1.57 6.09
N SER A 59 -6.46 1.89 7.37
CA SER A 59 -6.92 1.02 8.46
C SER A 59 -8.43 0.83 8.40
N GLU A 60 -9.15 1.91 8.19
CA GLU A 60 -10.60 1.87 8.08
C GLU A 60 -11.05 1.05 6.88
N GLY A 61 -10.39 1.26 5.74
CA GLY A 61 -10.73 0.52 4.52
C GLY A 61 -10.49 -0.97 4.66
N ILE A 62 -9.38 -1.36 5.26
CA ILE A 62 -9.08 -2.78 5.45
C ILE A 62 -10.08 -3.40 6.43
N ALA A 63 -10.46 -2.68 7.48
CA ALA A 63 -11.44 -3.18 8.43
C ALA A 63 -12.80 -3.39 7.76
N GLU A 64 -13.18 -2.51 6.85
CA GLU A 64 -14.48 -2.57 6.19
C GLU A 64 -14.51 -3.49 4.98
N PHE A 65 -13.49 -3.44 4.13
CA PHE A 65 -13.49 -4.13 2.84
C PHE A 65 -12.51 -5.28 2.75
N GLY A 66 -11.55 -5.36 3.66
CA GLY A 66 -10.53 -6.39 3.63
C GLY A 66 -9.25 -5.93 2.93
N PHE A 67 -8.14 -6.54 3.33
CA PHE A 67 -6.82 -6.20 2.78
C PHE A 67 -6.76 -6.35 1.26
N ASP A 68 -7.17 -7.52 0.76
CA ASP A 68 -7.07 -7.81 -0.67
C ASP A 68 -7.87 -6.85 -1.51
N ALA A 69 -9.07 -6.48 -1.04
CA ALA A 69 -9.93 -5.57 -1.78
C ALA A 69 -9.29 -4.18 -1.89
N VAL A 70 -8.76 -3.68 -0.78
CA VAL A 70 -8.12 -2.36 -0.78
C VAL A 70 -6.86 -2.37 -1.63
N PHE A 71 -6.01 -3.37 -1.44
CA PHE A 71 -4.76 -3.47 -2.19
C PHE A 71 -5.01 -3.55 -3.69
N THR A 72 -5.91 -4.44 -4.09
CA THR A 72 -6.23 -4.62 -5.50
C THR A 72 -6.79 -3.34 -6.12
N ALA A 73 -7.66 -2.65 -5.39
CA ALA A 73 -8.25 -1.42 -5.89
C ALA A 73 -7.19 -0.34 -6.10
N VAL A 74 -6.23 -0.24 -5.18
CA VAL A 74 -5.15 0.75 -5.33
C VAL A 74 -4.24 0.38 -6.51
N VAL A 75 -3.91 -0.90 -6.68
CA VAL A 75 -3.10 -1.34 -7.82
C VAL A 75 -3.81 -0.97 -9.14
N LYS A 76 -5.11 -1.23 -9.23
CA LYS A 76 -5.87 -0.88 -10.42
C LYS A 76 -5.86 0.63 -10.68
N GLU A 77 -5.97 1.41 -9.62
CA GLU A 77 -5.93 2.86 -9.75
C GLU A 77 -4.56 3.34 -10.22
N LEU A 78 -3.50 2.74 -9.72
CA LEU A 78 -2.15 3.07 -10.16
C LEU A 78 -1.97 2.74 -11.64
N TYR A 79 -2.53 1.63 -12.11
CA TYR A 79 -2.50 1.30 -13.53
C TYR A 79 -3.19 2.38 -14.36
N LYS A 80 -4.33 2.87 -13.89
CA LYS A 80 -5.04 3.96 -14.57
C LYS A 80 -4.21 5.23 -14.62
N ARG A 81 -3.34 5.43 -13.65
CA ARG A 81 -2.49 6.62 -13.57
C ARG A 81 -1.16 6.44 -14.29
N GLY A 82 -0.99 5.36 -15.03
CA GLY A 82 0.18 5.15 -15.87
C GLY A 82 1.19 4.16 -15.35
N GLU A 83 1.00 3.61 -14.16
CA GLU A 83 1.91 2.58 -13.65
C GLU A 83 1.63 1.25 -14.35
N THR A 84 2.63 0.39 -14.36
CA THR A 84 2.47 -0.97 -14.84
C THR A 84 2.93 -1.92 -13.74
N LYS A 85 2.59 -3.20 -13.87
CA LYS A 85 3.06 -4.19 -12.92
C LYS A 85 4.58 -4.13 -12.81
N LYS A 86 5.26 -4.06 -13.95
CA LYS A 86 6.72 -3.99 -13.99
C LYS A 86 7.26 -2.75 -13.28
N SER A 87 6.66 -1.59 -13.52
CA SER A 87 7.14 -0.36 -12.90
C SER A 87 6.90 -0.38 -11.40
N ILE A 88 5.77 -0.93 -10.95
CA ILE A 88 5.49 -1.03 -9.53
C ILE A 88 6.50 -1.94 -8.84
N LEU A 89 6.75 -3.14 -9.41
CA LEU A 89 7.70 -4.07 -8.84
C LEU A 89 9.11 -3.49 -8.78
N LYS A 90 9.50 -2.77 -9.82
CA LYS A 90 10.81 -2.13 -9.86
C LYS A 90 10.95 -1.07 -8.78
N LYS A 91 9.92 -0.28 -8.57
CA LYS A 91 9.94 0.75 -7.54
C LYS A 91 9.98 0.16 -6.13
N ILE A 92 9.26 -0.96 -5.92
CA ILE A 92 9.30 -1.64 -4.63
C ILE A 92 10.73 -2.04 -4.26
N GLU A 93 11.50 -2.51 -5.22
CA GLU A 93 12.88 -2.92 -4.95
C GLU A 93 13.75 -1.79 -4.43
N LYS A 94 13.43 -0.56 -4.80
CA LYS A 94 14.24 0.59 -4.41
C LYS A 94 13.99 1.07 -3.00
N TYR A 95 12.87 0.69 -2.40
CA TYR A 95 12.54 1.18 -1.07
C TYR A 95 13.28 0.40 0.01
N PRO A 96 13.78 1.09 1.06
CA PRO A 96 14.52 0.45 2.14
C PRO A 96 13.60 -0.21 3.16
N VAL A 97 12.81 -1.17 2.71
CA VAL A 97 11.91 -1.93 3.58
C VAL A 97 12.47 -3.33 3.77
N SER A 98 11.97 -4.05 4.78
CA SER A 98 12.46 -5.39 5.07
C SER A 98 12.22 -6.35 3.90
N LYS A 99 13.03 -7.39 3.83
CA LYS A 99 12.87 -8.40 2.79
C LYS A 99 11.52 -9.09 2.87
N ASP A 100 11.04 -9.33 4.09
CA ASP A 100 9.72 -9.94 4.28
C ASP A 100 8.61 -9.06 3.73
N LEU A 101 8.68 -7.77 3.99
CA LEU A 101 7.69 -6.85 3.48
C LEU A 101 7.76 -6.75 1.96
N LYS A 102 8.96 -6.71 1.39
CA LYS A 102 9.12 -6.71 -0.06
C LYS A 102 8.48 -7.94 -0.69
N ARG A 103 8.71 -9.11 -0.09
CA ARG A 103 8.15 -10.35 -0.59
C ARG A 103 6.62 -10.30 -0.56
N LYS A 104 6.05 -9.86 0.55
CA LYS A 104 4.60 -9.75 0.67
C LYS A 104 4.03 -8.75 -0.33
N LEU A 105 4.72 -7.63 -0.52
CA LEU A 105 4.31 -6.64 -1.51
C LEU A 105 4.28 -7.23 -2.91
N LYS A 106 5.34 -7.93 -3.30
CA LYS A 106 5.41 -8.52 -4.63
C LYS A 106 4.33 -9.57 -4.83
N GLU A 107 4.10 -10.40 -3.81
CA GLU A 107 3.04 -11.41 -3.88
C GLU A 107 1.68 -10.75 -4.05
N SER A 108 1.43 -9.68 -3.28
CA SER A 108 0.15 -8.98 -3.37
C SER A 108 -0.05 -8.29 -4.71
N VAL A 109 1.02 -7.73 -5.28
CA VAL A 109 0.95 -7.12 -6.60
C VAL A 109 0.65 -8.18 -7.66
N GLU A 110 1.31 -9.34 -7.57
CA GLU A 110 1.07 -10.43 -8.51
C GLU A 110 -0.38 -10.90 -8.42
N LYS A 111 -0.86 -11.08 -7.20
CA LYS A 111 -2.23 -11.51 -6.97
C LYS A 111 -3.24 -10.51 -7.53
N ALA A 112 -3.01 -9.23 -7.27
CA ALA A 112 -3.88 -8.17 -7.75
C ALA A 112 -3.90 -8.13 -9.28
N SER A 113 -2.74 -8.32 -9.91
CA SER A 113 -2.63 -8.34 -11.37
C SER A 113 -3.36 -9.54 -11.96
N THR A 114 -3.26 -10.69 -11.30
CA THR A 114 -3.94 -11.90 -11.74
C THR A 114 -5.46 -11.73 -11.68
N GLU A 115 -5.98 -11.17 -10.58
CA GLU A 115 -7.40 -10.89 -10.46
C GLU A 115 -7.88 -9.95 -11.54
N ARG A 116 -7.08 -8.91 -11.84
CA ARG A 116 -7.41 -7.98 -12.89
C ARG A 116 -7.48 -8.67 -14.25
N ARG A 117 -6.57 -9.59 -14.51
CA ARG A 117 -6.51 -10.31 -15.78
C ARG A 117 -7.60 -11.38 -15.90
N GLY A 118 -8.04 -11.90 -14.79
CA GLY A 118 -9.08 -12.93 -14.76
C GLY A 118 -10.46 -12.42 -15.08
N ARG A 119 -10.55 -11.17 -15.42
CA ARG A 119 -11.82 -10.55 -15.79
C ARG A 119 -11.89 -10.27 -17.29
#